data_420b9957f486244f5ab97b29a7278bf0
#
_entry.id   420b9957f486244f5ab97b29a7278bf0
#
_cell.length_a   1.000
_cell.length_b   1.000
_cell.length_c   1.000
_cell.angle_alpha   90.00
_cell.angle_beta   90.00
_cell.angle_gamma   90.00
#
_symmetry.space_group_name_H-M   'P 1'
#
loop_
_entity.id
_entity.type
_entity.pdbx_description
1 polymer ?
#
loop_
_entity_poly.entity_id
_entity_poly.type
_entity_poly.pdbx_seq_one_letter_code
_entity_poly.pdbx_strand_id
1 'polypeptide(L)'
;EEAEFHGDHVNFDKMWAYPKPVQRPHPPILMGGDGPRTFDRVVEYCDGWMPITGRASAGPSLAEKIVLLKRQAEDAGRDPDSLNITSFGLRPDPDLVGRMQEAGVDRVIFTLPSEEREAVTPLIDKCAKFIS
;
A
#
# COMPACT_ATOMS: atom_id res chain seq x y z
N GLU A 1 -21.76 7.66 -17.03
CA GLU A 1 -21.44 6.33 -17.54
C GLU A 1 -21.97 5.26 -16.58
N GLU A 2 -22.62 4.25 -17.14
CA GLU A 2 -23.08 3.07 -16.43
C GLU A 2 -21.99 2.01 -16.49
N ALA A 3 -21.80 1.25 -15.42
CA ALA A 3 -20.90 0.11 -15.36
C ALA A 3 -21.69 -1.16 -15.14
N GLU A 4 -21.32 -2.22 -15.83
CA GLU A 4 -21.83 -3.58 -15.64
C GLU A 4 -20.67 -4.57 -15.76
N PHE A 5 -20.81 -5.74 -15.13
CA PHE A 5 -19.83 -6.82 -15.25
C PHE A 5 -20.49 -8.16 -14.99
N HIS A 6 -20.22 -9.13 -15.88
CA HIS A 6 -20.72 -10.51 -15.80
C HIS A 6 -19.56 -11.49 -15.94
N GLY A 7 -19.10 -12.05 -14.85
CA GLY A 7 -18.00 -13.03 -14.78
C GLY A 7 -18.34 -14.17 -13.84
N ASP A 8 -17.45 -15.14 -13.72
CA ASP A 8 -17.67 -16.36 -12.95
C ASP A 8 -17.85 -16.12 -11.44
N HIS A 9 -17.25 -15.06 -10.91
CA HIS A 9 -17.24 -14.79 -9.46
C HIS A 9 -17.92 -13.48 -9.07
N VAL A 10 -18.06 -12.55 -10.01
CA VAL A 10 -18.68 -11.24 -9.78
C VAL A 10 -19.67 -10.96 -10.89
N ASN A 11 -20.88 -10.60 -10.52
CA ASN A 11 -21.95 -10.23 -11.44
C ASN A 11 -22.69 -9.03 -10.92
N PHE A 12 -22.80 -7.99 -11.73
CA PHE A 12 -23.72 -6.87 -11.46
C PHE A 12 -24.21 -6.26 -12.76
N ASP A 13 -25.51 -5.92 -12.74
CA ASP A 13 -26.17 -5.20 -13.83
C ASP A 13 -25.81 -3.72 -13.81
N LYS A 14 -26.28 -2.99 -14.82
CA LYS A 14 -26.01 -1.55 -14.99
C LYS A 14 -26.24 -0.76 -13.72
N MET A 15 -25.18 -0.13 -13.24
CA MET A 15 -25.19 0.71 -12.06
C MET A 15 -24.36 1.99 -12.26
N TRP A 16 -24.67 3.01 -11.48
CA TRP A 16 -23.92 4.24 -11.43
C TRP A 16 -22.99 4.26 -10.20
N ALA A 17 -21.76 4.66 -10.41
CA ALA A 17 -20.80 4.91 -9.34
C ALA A 17 -20.47 6.41 -9.30
N TYR A 18 -21.17 7.16 -8.46
CA TYR A 18 -21.00 8.59 -8.27
C TYR A 18 -20.82 8.94 -6.79
N PRO A 19 -20.06 10.00 -6.45
CA PRO A 19 -19.31 10.87 -7.37
C PRO A 19 -18.11 10.16 -8.01
N LYS A 20 -17.73 10.59 -9.21
CA LYS A 20 -16.49 10.12 -9.85
C LYS A 20 -15.27 10.76 -9.18
N PRO A 21 -14.13 10.07 -9.11
CA PRO A 21 -12.88 10.65 -8.62
C PRO A 21 -12.45 11.86 -9.44
N VAL A 22 -11.86 12.85 -8.75
CA VAL A 22 -11.25 14.00 -9.40
C VAL A 22 -9.93 13.61 -10.07
N GLN A 23 -9.20 12.68 -9.46
CA GLN A 23 -7.93 12.17 -9.99
C GLN A 23 -8.13 11.44 -11.32
N ARG A 24 -7.17 11.61 -12.23
CA ARG A 24 -7.13 10.94 -13.52
C ARG A 24 -5.83 10.14 -13.67
N PRO A 25 -5.86 8.94 -14.22
CA PRO A 25 -7.05 8.19 -14.71
C PRO A 25 -7.98 7.69 -13.59
N HIS A 26 -7.48 7.52 -12.38
CA HIS A 26 -8.16 7.06 -11.16
C HIS A 26 -7.33 7.42 -9.91
N PRO A 27 -7.85 7.32 -8.68
CA PRO A 27 -7.04 7.34 -7.47
C PRO A 27 -6.01 6.21 -7.49
N PRO A 28 -4.81 6.39 -6.90
CA PRO A 28 -3.80 5.34 -6.86
C PRO A 28 -4.34 4.05 -6.22
N ILE A 29 -4.12 2.93 -6.89
CA ILE A 29 -4.52 1.59 -6.45
C ILE A 29 -3.33 0.92 -5.79
N LEU A 30 -3.42 0.65 -4.48
CA LEU A 30 -2.39 -0.07 -3.73
C LEU A 30 -2.87 -1.49 -3.41
N MET A 31 -2.06 -2.49 -3.76
CA MET A 31 -2.34 -3.89 -3.44
C MET A 31 -1.81 -4.23 -2.06
N GLY A 32 -2.70 -4.63 -1.17
CA GLY A 32 -2.33 -5.22 0.13
C GLY A 32 -1.92 -6.69 0.02
N GLY A 33 -1.31 -7.19 1.09
CA GLY A 33 -1.00 -8.62 1.22
C GLY A 33 0.39 -9.01 0.73
N ASP A 34 0.65 -10.32 0.84
CA ASP A 34 1.95 -10.94 0.63
C ASP A 34 1.81 -12.38 0.07
N GLY A 35 0.75 -12.62 -0.65
CA GLY A 35 0.46 -13.91 -1.28
C GLY A 35 1.24 -14.13 -2.58
N PRO A 36 1.27 -15.38 -3.08
CA PRO A 36 2.10 -15.77 -4.23
C PRO A 36 1.78 -15.02 -5.53
N ARG A 37 0.58 -14.45 -5.67
CA ARG A 37 0.18 -13.67 -6.86
C ARG A 37 0.04 -12.18 -6.59
N THR A 38 0.54 -11.70 -5.44
CA THR A 38 0.42 -10.28 -5.09
C THR A 38 1.24 -9.41 -6.06
N PHE A 39 2.48 -9.77 -6.32
CA PHE A 39 3.36 -9.00 -7.19
C PHE A 39 2.91 -9.02 -8.66
N ASP A 40 2.38 -10.15 -9.14
CA ASP A 40 1.79 -10.22 -10.49
C ASP A 40 0.71 -9.14 -10.67
N ARG A 41 -0.21 -9.04 -9.71
CA ARG A 41 -1.30 -8.04 -9.74
C ARG A 41 -0.78 -6.61 -9.58
N VAL A 42 0.23 -6.40 -8.71
CA VAL A 42 0.85 -5.08 -8.55
C VAL A 42 1.43 -4.62 -9.89
N VAL A 43 2.18 -5.49 -10.56
CA VAL A 43 2.82 -5.18 -11.84
C VAL A 43 1.80 -5.01 -12.95
N GLU A 44 0.71 -5.79 -12.95
CA GLU A 44 -0.31 -5.81 -14.00
C GLU A 44 -1.18 -4.53 -14.00
N TYR A 45 -1.69 -4.10 -12.83
CA TYR A 45 -2.71 -3.04 -12.80
C TYR A 45 -2.69 -2.09 -11.59
N CYS A 46 -1.80 -2.28 -10.60
CA CYS A 46 -1.77 -1.39 -9.43
C CYS A 46 -0.71 -0.32 -9.55
N ASP A 47 -0.86 0.75 -8.78
CA ASP A 47 0.10 1.86 -8.68
C ASP A 47 1.14 1.62 -7.57
N GLY A 48 0.98 0.56 -6.79
CA GLY A 48 1.94 0.22 -5.75
C GLY A 48 1.54 -0.96 -4.87
N TRP A 49 2.41 -1.25 -3.91
CA TRP A 49 2.27 -2.33 -2.95
C TRP A 49 2.19 -1.80 -1.53
N MET A 50 1.26 -2.36 -0.72
CA MET A 50 1.06 -1.97 0.67
C MET A 50 1.20 -3.17 1.62
N PRO A 51 2.44 -3.57 1.97
CA PRO A 51 2.70 -4.64 2.94
C PRO A 51 2.29 -4.23 4.36
N ILE A 52 1.85 -5.21 5.16
CA ILE A 52 1.68 -5.06 6.60
C ILE A 52 3.04 -5.31 7.25
N THR A 53 3.63 -4.29 7.86
CA THR A 53 5.00 -4.34 8.41
C THR A 53 5.09 -4.52 9.92
N GLY A 54 3.98 -4.37 10.63
CA GLY A 54 3.92 -4.52 12.09
C GLY A 54 3.95 -5.98 12.61
N ARG A 55 4.05 -6.97 11.73
CA ARG A 55 4.07 -8.40 12.08
C ARG A 55 5.38 -9.06 11.65
N ALA A 56 5.89 -9.97 12.49
CA ALA A 56 6.96 -10.85 12.06
C ALA A 56 6.46 -11.77 10.94
N SER A 57 7.16 -11.77 9.82
CA SER A 57 6.88 -12.63 8.66
C SER A 57 7.98 -13.67 8.55
N ALA A 58 7.62 -14.92 8.31
CA ALA A 58 8.57 -15.93 7.87
C ALA A 58 8.87 -15.69 6.38
N GLY A 59 10.14 -15.76 5.99
CA GLY A 59 10.56 -15.59 4.60
C GLY A 59 11.42 -14.34 4.37
N PRO A 60 11.54 -13.88 3.11
CA PRO A 60 12.37 -12.73 2.75
C PRO A 60 12.02 -11.46 3.52
N SER A 61 13.02 -10.66 3.83
CA SER A 61 12.86 -9.34 4.43
C SER A 61 12.05 -8.40 3.52
N LEU A 62 11.54 -7.29 4.09
CA LEU A 62 10.82 -6.28 3.30
C LEU A 62 11.68 -5.73 2.15
N ALA A 63 12.96 -5.43 2.43
CA ALA A 63 13.89 -4.94 1.41
C ALA A 63 14.07 -5.94 0.25
N GLU A 64 14.26 -7.23 0.56
CA GLU A 64 14.37 -8.27 -0.46
C GLU A 64 13.09 -8.39 -1.30
N LYS A 65 11.91 -8.29 -0.67
CA LYS A 65 10.62 -8.31 -1.37
C LYS A 65 10.44 -7.09 -2.29
N ILE A 66 10.88 -5.90 -1.86
CA ILE A 66 10.86 -4.69 -2.69
C ILE A 66 11.77 -4.86 -3.91
N VAL A 67 12.97 -5.41 -3.73
CA VAL A 67 13.87 -5.71 -4.84
C VAL A 67 13.25 -6.71 -5.82
N LEU A 68 12.61 -7.77 -5.31
CA LEU A 68 11.93 -8.76 -6.16
C LEU A 68 10.77 -8.13 -6.94
N LEU A 69 9.95 -7.31 -6.31
CA LEU A 69 8.84 -6.61 -6.97
C LEU A 69 9.34 -5.67 -8.07
N LYS A 70 10.36 -4.85 -7.77
CA LYS A 70 10.94 -3.92 -8.75
C LYS A 70 11.54 -4.66 -9.95
N ARG A 71 12.25 -5.76 -9.72
CA ARG A 71 12.75 -6.61 -10.79
C ARG A 71 11.64 -7.20 -11.64
N GLN A 72 10.56 -7.69 -11.02
CA GLN A 72 9.41 -8.23 -11.75
C GLN A 72 8.71 -7.16 -12.61
N ALA A 73 8.65 -5.92 -12.13
CA ALA A 73 8.15 -4.79 -12.92
C ALA A 73 9.05 -4.52 -14.14
N GLU A 74 10.36 -4.48 -13.96
CA GLU A 74 11.34 -4.29 -15.02
C GLU A 74 11.26 -5.40 -16.07
N ASP A 75 11.20 -6.68 -15.65
CA ASP A 75 11.05 -7.84 -16.53
C ASP A 75 9.74 -7.79 -17.34
N ALA A 76 8.70 -7.16 -16.80
CA ALA A 76 7.42 -6.90 -17.49
C ALA A 76 7.41 -5.63 -18.35
N GLY A 77 8.53 -4.92 -18.46
CA GLY A 77 8.65 -3.67 -19.22
C GLY A 77 8.01 -2.46 -18.54
N ARG A 78 7.73 -2.53 -17.24
CA ARG A 78 7.20 -1.43 -16.44
C ARG A 78 8.33 -0.74 -15.67
N ASP A 79 8.30 0.59 -15.65
CA ASP A 79 9.22 1.37 -14.80
C ASP A 79 9.06 0.98 -13.32
N PRO A 80 10.09 0.40 -12.69
CA PRO A 80 10.04 -0.01 -11.29
C PRO A 80 9.85 1.16 -10.32
N ASP A 81 10.27 2.38 -10.69
CA ASP A 81 10.11 3.57 -9.86
C ASP A 81 8.73 4.21 -9.99
N SER A 82 7.89 3.71 -10.90
CA SER A 82 6.46 4.05 -10.95
C SER A 82 5.65 3.42 -9.83
N LEU A 83 6.20 2.43 -9.11
CA LEU A 83 5.53 1.69 -8.04
C LEU A 83 5.75 2.37 -6.68
N ASN A 84 4.66 2.78 -6.03
CA ASN A 84 4.72 3.29 -4.66
C ASN A 84 4.72 2.15 -3.62
N ILE A 85 5.67 2.16 -2.72
CA ILE A 85 5.76 1.22 -1.60
C ILE A 85 5.26 1.88 -0.33
N THR A 86 4.08 1.47 0.14
CA THR A 86 3.46 2.03 1.34
C THR A 86 3.44 1.01 2.47
N SER A 87 4.22 1.21 3.52
CA SER A 87 4.21 0.35 4.72
C SER A 87 2.98 0.63 5.57
N PHE A 88 2.21 -0.41 5.91
CA PHE A 88 1.02 -0.30 6.75
C PHE A 88 1.24 -0.93 8.13
N GLY A 89 0.81 -0.22 9.18
CA GLY A 89 0.78 -0.76 10.54
C GLY A 89 2.04 -0.47 11.35
N LEU A 90 2.80 0.57 11.00
CA LEU A 90 3.99 0.97 11.73
C LEU A 90 3.64 1.74 13.02
N ARG A 91 4.47 1.61 14.04
CA ARG A 91 4.43 2.50 15.21
C ARG A 91 5.28 3.74 14.95
N PRO A 92 4.94 4.91 15.53
CA PRO A 92 5.71 6.15 15.39
C PRO A 92 7.01 6.07 16.23
N ASP A 93 8.00 5.42 15.67
CA ASP A 93 9.32 5.14 16.24
C ASP A 93 10.40 5.52 15.20
N PRO A 94 11.36 6.41 15.53
CA PRO A 94 12.37 6.88 14.58
C PRO A 94 13.21 5.75 13.96
N ASP A 95 13.58 4.75 14.76
CA ASP A 95 14.41 3.64 14.28
C ASP A 95 13.62 2.76 13.30
N LEU A 96 12.31 2.57 13.56
CA LEU A 96 11.45 1.85 12.64
C LEU A 96 11.25 2.61 11.32
N VAL A 97 11.02 3.91 11.39
CA VAL A 97 10.88 4.76 10.19
C VAL A 97 12.18 4.77 9.39
N GLY A 98 13.34 4.93 10.06
CA GLY A 98 14.65 4.87 9.39
C GLY A 98 14.86 3.54 8.65
N ARG A 99 14.54 2.41 9.27
CA ARG A 99 14.62 1.09 8.61
C ARG A 99 13.68 0.96 7.40
N MET A 100 12.48 1.57 7.46
CA MET A 100 11.58 1.58 6.30
C MET A 100 12.16 2.39 5.15
N GLN A 101 12.75 3.54 5.45
CA GLN A 101 13.42 4.39 4.46
C GLN A 101 14.61 3.65 3.82
N GLU A 102 15.47 3.01 4.62
CA GLU A 102 16.59 2.20 4.13
C GLU A 102 16.13 1.01 3.28
N ALA A 103 14.97 0.44 3.58
CA ALA A 103 14.38 -0.65 2.79
C ALA A 103 13.77 -0.18 1.46
N GLY A 104 13.65 1.13 1.21
CA GLY A 104 13.07 1.69 -0.01
C GLY A 104 11.54 1.86 0.06
N VAL A 105 11.00 2.09 1.26
CA VAL A 105 9.59 2.44 1.47
C VAL A 105 9.38 3.93 1.23
N ASP A 106 8.40 4.29 0.39
CA ASP A 106 8.08 5.68 0.04
C ASP A 106 7.15 6.35 1.04
N ARG A 107 6.30 5.56 1.71
CA ARG A 107 5.28 6.06 2.64
C ARG A 107 5.08 5.10 3.80
N VAL A 108 4.85 5.64 4.98
CA VAL A 108 4.43 4.85 6.15
C VAL A 108 3.04 5.28 6.64
N ILE A 109 2.24 4.30 7.05
CA ILE A 109 0.95 4.53 7.69
C ILE A 109 1.06 4.04 9.13
N PHE A 110 0.94 4.98 10.07
CA PHE A 110 0.96 4.67 11.49
C PHE A 110 -0.39 4.11 11.94
N THR A 111 -0.35 3.12 12.83
CA THR A 111 -1.56 2.59 13.46
C THR A 111 -1.87 3.38 14.73
N LEU A 112 -3.09 3.84 14.83
CA LEU A 112 -3.64 4.42 16.06
C LEU A 112 -4.64 3.44 16.67
N PRO A 113 -4.69 3.29 18.01
CA PRO A 113 -5.69 2.46 18.67
C PRO A 113 -7.07 3.09 18.56
N SER A 114 -8.12 2.25 18.60
CA SER A 114 -9.50 2.70 18.70
C SER A 114 -9.85 2.92 20.18
N GLU A 115 -9.37 4.02 20.73
CA GLU A 115 -9.50 4.39 22.13
C GLU A 115 -9.99 5.84 22.27
N GLU A 116 -10.19 6.29 23.52
CA GLU A 116 -10.62 7.64 23.83
C GLU A 116 -9.57 8.67 23.39
N ARG A 117 -10.04 9.90 23.20
CA ARG A 117 -9.23 11.03 22.70
C ARG A 117 -7.93 11.23 23.47
N GLU A 118 -8.00 11.11 24.80
CA GLU A 118 -6.87 11.32 25.72
C GLU A 118 -5.73 10.34 25.49
N ALA A 119 -6.03 9.12 25.05
CA ALA A 119 -5.04 8.09 24.72
C ALA A 119 -4.49 8.28 23.28
N VAL A 120 -5.32 8.74 22.36
CA VAL A 120 -4.96 8.84 20.93
C VAL A 120 -4.17 10.13 20.62
N THR A 121 -4.54 11.27 21.23
CA THR A 121 -3.91 12.58 20.95
C THR A 121 -2.38 12.57 21.11
N PRO A 122 -1.78 12.01 22.17
CA PRO A 122 -0.32 11.97 22.31
C PRO A 122 0.38 11.13 21.22
N LEU A 123 -0.32 10.14 20.66
CA LEU A 123 0.21 9.32 19.55
C LEU A 123 0.18 10.11 18.24
N ILE A 124 -0.86 10.90 17.99
CA ILE A 124 -0.94 11.81 16.84
C ILE A 124 0.21 12.81 16.89
N ASP A 125 0.48 13.39 18.06
CA ASP A 125 1.60 14.34 18.25
C ASP A 125 2.97 13.69 17.98
N LYS A 126 3.12 12.40 18.31
CA LYS A 126 4.32 11.63 17.94
C LYS A 126 4.40 11.40 16.43
N CYS A 127 3.29 11.05 15.78
CA CYS A 127 3.24 10.87 14.34
C CYS A 127 3.55 12.15 13.58
N ALA A 128 3.08 13.30 14.07
CA ALA A 128 3.31 14.62 13.47
C ALA A 128 4.81 14.97 13.33
N LYS A 129 5.68 14.41 14.17
CA LYS A 129 7.14 14.63 14.09
C LYS A 129 7.79 14.01 12.85
N PHE A 130 7.10 13.12 12.14
CA PHE A 130 7.58 12.47 10.91
C PHE A 130 6.99 13.11 9.64
N ILE A 131 6.15 14.13 9.78
CA ILE A 131 5.59 14.89 8.66
C ILE A 131 6.50 16.11 8.48
N SER A 132 7.31 16.07 7.43
CA SER A 132 8.19 17.17 6.99
C SER A 132 7.66 17.83 5.74
#